data_a41a9696bc73dc717737de47a6935c30
#
_entry.id   a41a9696bc73dc717737de47a6935c30
#
_cell.length_a   1.000
_cell.length_b   1.000
_cell.length_c   1.000
_cell.angle_alpha   90.00
_cell.angle_beta   90.00
_cell.angle_gamma   90.00
#
_symmetry.space_group_name_H-M   'P 1'
#
loop_
_entity.id
_entity.type
_entity.pdbx_description
1 polymer ?
#
loop_
_entity_poly.entity_id
_entity_poly.type
_entity_poly.pdbx_seq_one_letter_code
_entity_poly.pdbx_strand_id
1 'polypeptide(L)'
;NRPDFQSVFGMAREVAAILKNPLKVPATDYASHPTKVGLTVEVREPALCPRYVGNYVADVKIGTSPRWMRRRLALCGLRSVSDIVDITNFVLLELGQPMHAFDRNYLEGDGIVVRRANAGEKITTLDEKEFTLTPDNLLICDKKKGVALAGIMGGRNSEIKADTKEVFFEAAKFARDSVRKTSRALGQRSDSSARFEKSVDAWTCAFAMDRALHLTQELGCGTPTDCRADVN
;
A
#
# COMPACT_ATOMS: atom_id res chain seq x y z
N ASN A 1 18.95 10.38 0.91
CA ASN A 1 18.10 11.48 0.43
C ASN A 1 17.30 11.14 -0.83
N ARG A 2 17.72 10.17 -1.61
CA ARG A 2 17.03 9.71 -2.81
C ARG A 2 16.08 8.56 -2.45
N PRO A 3 14.74 8.71 -2.63
CA PRO A 3 13.77 7.66 -2.29
C PRO A 3 13.89 6.42 -3.19
N ASP A 4 14.29 6.61 -4.46
CA ASP A 4 14.52 5.53 -5.40
C ASP A 4 15.61 4.54 -4.94
N PHE A 5 16.60 5.00 -4.16
CA PHE A 5 17.61 4.13 -3.55
C PHE A 5 17.11 3.31 -2.36
N GLN A 6 15.91 3.56 -1.88
CA GLN A 6 15.27 2.74 -0.86
C GLN A 6 14.53 1.54 -1.47
N SER A 7 14.98 1.08 -2.65
CA SER A 7 14.44 -0.08 -3.35
C SER A 7 15.52 -0.83 -4.12
N VAL A 8 15.31 -2.14 -4.27
CA VAL A 8 16.22 -2.99 -5.05
C VAL A 8 16.24 -2.57 -6.53
N PHE A 9 15.07 -2.28 -7.08
CA PHE A 9 14.93 -1.86 -8.48
C PHE A 9 15.59 -0.50 -8.75
N GLY A 10 15.44 0.45 -7.83
CA GLY A 10 16.11 1.76 -7.95
C GLY A 10 17.63 1.64 -7.92
N MET A 11 18.18 0.80 -7.04
CA MET A 11 19.62 0.51 -7.04
C MET A 11 20.07 -0.20 -8.33
N ALA A 12 19.27 -1.17 -8.80
CA ALA A 12 19.57 -1.88 -10.05
C ALA A 12 19.60 -0.94 -11.27
N ARG A 13 18.72 0.07 -11.32
CA ARG A 13 18.73 1.10 -12.38
C ARG A 13 20.03 1.89 -12.41
N GLU A 14 20.54 2.31 -11.28
CA GLU A 14 21.81 3.05 -11.21
C GLU A 14 22.99 2.17 -11.64
N VAL A 15 23.04 0.94 -11.13
CA VAL A 15 24.11 -0.01 -11.50
C VAL A 15 24.06 -0.33 -13.00
N ALA A 16 22.86 -0.56 -13.55
CA ALA A 16 22.68 -0.81 -14.98
C ALA A 16 23.16 0.38 -15.84
N ALA A 17 22.85 1.61 -15.42
CA ALA A 17 23.28 2.82 -16.11
C ALA A 17 24.80 2.99 -16.06
N ILE A 18 25.44 2.78 -14.90
CA ILE A 18 26.90 2.90 -14.74
C ILE A 18 27.64 1.85 -15.56
N LEU A 19 27.17 0.61 -15.51
CA LEU A 19 27.81 -0.52 -16.20
C LEU A 19 27.38 -0.65 -17.67
N LYS A 20 26.42 0.17 -18.13
CA LYS A 20 25.81 0.09 -19.48
C LYS A 20 25.21 -1.29 -19.78
N ASN A 21 24.71 -1.95 -18.76
CA ASN A 21 24.04 -3.24 -18.86
C ASN A 21 22.51 -3.07 -19.00
N PRO A 22 21.82 -3.99 -19.69
CA PRO A 22 20.36 -3.96 -19.73
C PRO A 22 19.75 -4.15 -18.33
N LEU A 23 18.74 -3.33 -18.02
CA LEU A 23 17.99 -3.47 -16.78
C LEU A 23 16.93 -4.57 -16.93
N LYS A 24 16.90 -5.51 -15.98
CA LYS A 24 15.83 -6.52 -15.91
C LYS A 24 14.65 -5.95 -15.12
N VAL A 25 13.55 -5.69 -15.83
CA VAL A 25 12.31 -5.16 -15.24
C VAL A 25 11.52 -6.32 -14.61
N PRO A 26 10.97 -6.16 -13.39
CA PRO A 26 10.06 -7.14 -12.80
C PRO A 26 8.80 -7.35 -13.66
N ALA A 27 8.31 -8.59 -13.73
CA ALA A 27 7.07 -8.91 -14.43
C ALA A 27 5.86 -8.30 -13.72
N THR A 28 4.90 -7.78 -14.52
CA THR A 28 3.69 -7.12 -14.05
C THR A 28 2.43 -7.58 -14.78
N ASP A 29 2.57 -8.55 -15.68
CA ASP A 29 1.46 -9.14 -16.43
C ASP A 29 0.64 -10.07 -15.54
N TYR A 30 -0.66 -9.96 -15.61
CA TYR A 30 -1.62 -10.80 -14.91
C TYR A 30 -2.94 -10.88 -15.69
N ALA A 31 -3.71 -11.94 -15.48
CA ALA A 31 -5.05 -12.04 -16.01
C ALA A 31 -6.03 -11.30 -15.08
N SER A 32 -6.76 -10.36 -15.65
CA SER A 32 -7.83 -9.64 -14.94
C SER A 32 -9.16 -10.32 -15.17
N HIS A 33 -9.91 -10.53 -14.10
CA HIS A 33 -11.21 -11.20 -14.15
C HIS A 33 -12.35 -10.20 -13.93
N PRO A 34 -13.46 -10.29 -14.71
CA PRO A 34 -14.60 -9.39 -14.53
C PRO A 34 -15.25 -9.59 -13.15
N THR A 35 -15.65 -8.49 -12.52
CA THR A 35 -16.37 -8.51 -11.25
C THR A 35 -17.58 -7.58 -11.27
N LYS A 36 -18.59 -7.89 -10.44
CA LYS A 36 -19.73 -7.00 -10.18
C LYS A 36 -19.47 -6.07 -8.99
N VAL A 37 -18.38 -6.29 -8.28
CA VAL A 37 -18.00 -5.43 -7.15
C VAL A 37 -17.57 -4.09 -7.69
N GLY A 38 -18.24 -3.03 -7.24
CA GLY A 38 -17.82 -1.65 -7.48
C GLY A 38 -17.03 -1.14 -6.29
N LEU A 39 -15.93 -0.48 -6.55
CA LEU A 39 -15.22 0.28 -5.52
C LEU A 39 -14.96 1.70 -6.03
N THR A 40 -15.42 2.69 -5.27
CA THR A 40 -15.17 4.10 -5.59
C THR A 40 -14.02 4.63 -4.75
N VAL A 41 -13.20 5.48 -5.36
CA VAL A 41 -12.17 6.24 -4.64
C VAL A 41 -12.43 7.73 -4.82
N GLU A 42 -12.57 8.43 -3.71
CA GLU A 42 -12.72 9.89 -3.65
C GLU A 42 -11.51 10.50 -2.94
N VAL A 43 -10.77 11.36 -3.62
CA VAL A 43 -9.67 12.10 -3.02
C VAL A 43 -10.13 13.55 -2.80
N ARG A 44 -10.43 13.91 -1.54
CA ARG A 44 -10.86 15.25 -1.16
C ARG A 44 -9.70 16.25 -1.02
N GLU A 45 -8.50 15.74 -0.88
CA GLU A 45 -7.27 16.51 -0.67
C GLU A 45 -6.23 16.17 -1.76
N PRO A 46 -6.45 16.55 -3.04
CA PRO A 46 -5.56 16.16 -4.13
C PRO A 46 -4.13 16.74 -3.97
N ALA A 47 -3.97 17.87 -3.30
CA ALA A 47 -2.65 18.41 -2.97
C ALA A 47 -1.88 17.54 -1.98
N LEU A 48 -2.57 16.78 -1.11
CA LEU A 48 -1.97 15.90 -0.11
C LEU A 48 -1.91 14.44 -0.57
N CYS A 49 -2.77 14.05 -1.51
CA CYS A 49 -2.77 12.74 -2.17
C CYS A 49 -2.87 12.93 -3.68
N PRO A 50 -1.75 13.25 -4.38
CA PRO A 50 -1.76 13.51 -5.82
C PRO A 50 -2.14 12.31 -6.68
N ARG A 51 -2.00 11.09 -6.19
CA ARG A 51 -2.45 9.88 -6.88
C ARG A 51 -2.84 8.79 -5.90
N TYR A 52 -3.92 8.11 -6.21
CA TYR A 52 -4.38 6.95 -5.47
C TYR A 52 -4.80 5.85 -6.45
N VAL A 53 -4.12 4.71 -6.40
CA VAL A 53 -4.44 3.53 -7.21
C VAL A 53 -4.94 2.44 -6.27
N GLY A 54 -6.12 1.93 -6.54
CA GLY A 54 -6.71 0.82 -5.82
C GLY A 54 -7.14 -0.30 -6.74
N ASN A 55 -7.05 -1.56 -6.30
CA ASN A 55 -7.56 -2.70 -7.04
C ASN A 55 -8.18 -3.73 -6.10
N TYR A 56 -9.32 -4.27 -6.52
CA TYR A 56 -9.99 -5.34 -5.79
C TYR A 56 -9.46 -6.71 -6.22
N VAL A 57 -9.26 -7.58 -5.24
CA VAL A 57 -8.85 -8.97 -5.41
C VAL A 57 -9.90 -9.86 -4.76
N ALA A 58 -10.45 -10.79 -5.52
CA ALA A 58 -11.45 -11.76 -5.08
C ALA A 58 -10.82 -13.11 -4.69
N ASP A 59 -11.63 -13.98 -4.10
CA ASP A 59 -11.30 -15.37 -3.81
C ASP A 59 -9.98 -15.55 -3.06
N VAL A 60 -9.68 -14.61 -2.17
CA VAL A 60 -8.43 -14.62 -1.40
C VAL A 60 -8.39 -15.83 -0.46
N LYS A 61 -7.24 -16.47 -0.43
CA LYS A 61 -6.91 -17.58 0.47
C LYS A 61 -5.62 -17.22 1.19
N ILE A 62 -5.78 -16.77 2.41
CA ILE A 62 -4.62 -16.38 3.24
C ILE A 62 -3.77 -17.60 3.55
N GLY A 63 -2.51 -17.50 3.23
CA GLY A 63 -1.54 -18.57 3.42
C GLY A 63 -0.16 -18.06 3.81
N THR A 64 0.78 -18.99 3.85
CA THR A 64 2.18 -18.69 4.12
C THR A 64 2.90 -18.43 2.81
N SER A 65 3.60 -17.31 2.72
CA SER A 65 4.42 -16.97 1.55
C SER A 65 5.47 -18.03 1.24
N PRO A 66 5.85 -18.22 -0.04
CA PRO A 66 6.87 -19.17 -0.42
C PRO A 66 8.23 -18.84 0.23
N ARG A 67 9.06 -19.88 0.39
CA ARG A 67 10.35 -19.76 1.09
C ARG A 67 11.25 -18.66 0.51
N TRP A 68 11.23 -18.47 -0.82
CA TRP A 68 12.06 -17.45 -1.46
C TRP A 68 11.66 -16.03 -1.04
N MET A 69 10.35 -15.73 -0.95
CA MET A 69 9.83 -14.42 -0.53
C MET A 69 10.13 -14.18 0.94
N ARG A 70 9.81 -15.13 1.82
CA ARG A 70 10.10 -15.04 3.25
C ARG A 70 11.57 -14.81 3.54
N ARG A 71 12.47 -15.51 2.82
CA ARG A 71 13.90 -15.33 2.96
C ARG A 71 14.35 -13.92 2.57
N ARG A 72 13.83 -13.38 1.46
CA ARG A 72 14.17 -12.03 1.00
C ARG A 72 13.69 -10.97 1.97
N LEU A 73 12.46 -11.09 2.47
CA LEU A 73 11.92 -10.19 3.50
C LEU A 73 12.79 -10.24 4.77
N ALA A 74 13.11 -11.42 5.27
CA ALA A 74 13.95 -11.61 6.45
C ALA A 74 15.35 -10.99 6.30
N LEU A 75 15.99 -11.12 5.14
CA LEU A 75 17.29 -10.51 4.83
C LEU A 75 17.22 -8.97 4.84
N CYS A 76 16.04 -8.40 4.60
CA CYS A 76 15.80 -6.96 4.69
C CYS A 76 15.25 -6.52 6.05
N GLY A 77 15.20 -7.41 7.05
CA GLY A 77 14.75 -7.11 8.40
C GLY A 77 13.23 -7.16 8.60
N LEU A 78 12.47 -7.64 7.63
CA LEU A 78 11.01 -7.76 7.73
C LEU A 78 10.60 -9.20 8.07
N ARG A 79 9.70 -9.33 9.05
CA ARG A 79 9.07 -10.60 9.39
C ARG A 79 7.92 -10.90 8.43
N SER A 80 7.91 -12.09 7.87
CA SER A 80 6.77 -12.61 7.11
C SER A 80 5.54 -12.77 8.01
N VAL A 81 4.37 -12.38 7.50
CA VAL A 81 3.07 -12.41 8.20
C VAL A 81 2.12 -13.36 7.48
N SER A 82 1.74 -13.02 6.25
CA SER A 82 0.90 -13.81 5.35
C SER A 82 1.26 -13.44 3.90
N ASP A 83 0.85 -14.26 2.94
CA ASP A 83 1.13 -14.02 1.52
C ASP A 83 0.68 -12.64 1.05
N ILE A 84 -0.53 -12.21 1.35
CA ILE A 84 -1.06 -10.88 0.97
C ILE A 84 -0.25 -9.74 1.59
N VAL A 85 0.05 -9.81 2.89
CA VAL A 85 0.85 -8.77 3.57
C VAL A 85 2.30 -8.80 3.07
N ASP A 86 2.84 -9.98 2.85
CA ASP A 86 4.21 -10.14 2.35
C ASP A 86 4.37 -9.64 0.93
N ILE A 87 3.34 -9.76 0.06
CA ILE A 87 3.33 -9.15 -1.27
C ILE A 87 3.49 -7.63 -1.15
N THR A 88 2.74 -6.96 -0.28
CA THR A 88 2.86 -5.50 -0.11
C THR A 88 4.24 -5.09 0.40
N ASN A 89 4.78 -5.83 1.35
CA ASN A 89 6.13 -5.63 1.88
C ASN A 89 7.21 -5.93 0.84
N PHE A 90 7.01 -6.96 0.02
CA PHE A 90 7.94 -7.31 -1.05
C PHE A 90 8.01 -6.23 -2.13
N VAL A 91 6.85 -5.73 -2.58
CA VAL A 91 6.77 -4.62 -3.53
C VAL A 91 7.39 -3.34 -2.97
N LEU A 92 7.18 -3.06 -1.69
CA LEU A 92 7.83 -1.96 -0.98
C LEU A 92 9.37 -2.04 -1.10
N LEU A 93 9.95 -3.21 -0.87
CA LEU A 93 11.40 -3.41 -0.95
C LEU A 93 11.90 -3.47 -2.40
N GLU A 94 11.15 -4.12 -3.29
CA GLU A 94 11.52 -4.28 -4.69
C GLU A 94 11.46 -2.96 -5.45
N LEU A 95 10.37 -2.20 -5.33
CA LEU A 95 10.08 -1.01 -6.12
C LEU A 95 10.17 0.32 -5.34
N GLY A 96 10.18 0.27 -4.01
CA GLY A 96 10.20 1.48 -3.16
C GLY A 96 8.83 2.14 -3.01
N GLN A 97 7.76 1.53 -3.53
CA GLN A 97 6.40 2.01 -3.41
C GLN A 97 5.72 1.35 -2.21
N PRO A 98 5.38 2.13 -1.16
CA PRO A 98 4.57 1.61 -0.08
C PRO A 98 3.17 1.23 -0.59
N MET A 99 2.71 0.06 -0.17
CA MET A 99 1.38 -0.45 -0.45
C MET A 99 0.67 -0.84 0.83
N HIS A 100 -0.66 -0.89 0.77
CA HIS A 100 -1.47 -1.42 1.84
C HIS A 100 -2.51 -2.41 1.29
N ALA A 101 -2.96 -3.32 2.14
CA ALA A 101 -4.04 -4.26 1.86
C ALA A 101 -5.11 -4.11 2.94
N PHE A 102 -6.33 -3.79 2.52
CA PHE A 102 -7.49 -3.75 3.39
C PHE A 102 -8.32 -5.02 3.22
N ASP A 103 -8.79 -5.61 4.31
CA ASP A 103 -9.87 -6.59 4.26
C ASP A 103 -11.16 -5.86 3.88
N ARG A 104 -11.68 -6.18 2.68
CA ARG A 104 -12.87 -5.51 2.15
C ARG A 104 -14.11 -5.68 3.03
N ASN A 105 -14.23 -6.79 3.75
CA ASN A 105 -15.38 -7.03 4.61
C ASN A 105 -15.49 -6.02 5.78
N TYR A 106 -14.40 -5.36 6.10
CA TYR A 106 -14.37 -4.32 7.14
C TYR A 106 -14.46 -2.89 6.58
N LEU A 107 -14.54 -2.73 5.25
CA LEU A 107 -14.78 -1.44 4.61
C LEU A 107 -16.28 -1.20 4.46
N GLU A 108 -16.80 -0.16 5.08
CA GLU A 108 -18.22 0.18 5.04
C GLU A 108 -18.54 1.10 3.84
N GLY A 109 -19.52 0.68 3.01
CA GLY A 109 -20.08 1.51 1.94
C GLY A 109 -19.29 1.55 0.62
N ASP A 110 -18.65 0.46 0.24
CA ASP A 110 -18.05 0.22 -1.11
C ASP A 110 -17.20 1.36 -1.66
N GLY A 111 -16.38 1.98 -0.81
CA GLY A 111 -15.51 3.05 -1.28
C GLY A 111 -14.48 3.52 -0.27
N ILE A 112 -13.45 4.12 -0.84
CA ILE A 112 -12.38 4.79 -0.10
C ILE A 112 -12.53 6.31 -0.25
N VAL A 113 -12.33 7.02 0.85
CA VAL A 113 -12.30 8.49 0.89
C VAL A 113 -11.00 8.94 1.54
N VAL A 114 -10.16 9.63 0.78
CA VAL A 114 -8.95 10.26 1.33
C VAL A 114 -9.29 11.69 1.75
N ARG A 115 -9.26 11.97 3.05
CA ARG A 115 -9.64 13.25 3.64
C ARG A 115 -8.78 13.61 4.85
N ARG A 116 -8.87 14.86 5.27
CA ARG A 116 -8.34 15.25 6.58
C ARG A 116 -9.17 14.64 7.71
N ALA A 117 -8.51 14.35 8.82
CA ALA A 117 -9.22 13.96 10.05
C ALA A 117 -10.09 15.10 10.58
N ASN A 118 -11.18 14.75 11.26
CA ASN A 118 -11.90 15.71 12.06
C ASN A 118 -11.13 15.98 13.37
N ALA A 119 -11.33 17.16 13.97
CA ALA A 119 -10.73 17.45 15.27
C ALA A 119 -11.22 16.47 16.33
N GLY A 120 -10.30 15.79 17.01
CA GLY A 120 -10.61 14.79 18.03
C GLY A 120 -10.98 13.39 17.48
N GLU A 121 -10.95 13.18 16.15
CA GLU A 121 -11.18 11.85 15.57
C GLU A 121 -10.12 10.87 16.08
N LYS A 122 -10.52 9.65 16.40
CA LYS A 122 -9.63 8.62 16.93
C LYS A 122 -9.39 7.53 15.91
N ILE A 123 -8.19 6.98 15.91
CA ILE A 123 -7.81 5.78 15.15
C ILE A 123 -6.90 4.89 15.99
N THR A 124 -7.14 3.58 15.94
CA THR A 124 -6.22 2.57 16.48
C THR A 124 -5.47 1.94 15.32
N THR A 125 -4.15 2.01 15.34
CA THR A 125 -3.28 1.47 14.30
C THR A 125 -2.96 0.00 14.51
N LEU A 126 -2.36 -0.65 13.47
CA LEU A 126 -2.00 -2.08 13.49
C LEU A 126 -1.06 -2.47 14.64
N ASP A 127 -0.27 -1.54 15.16
CA ASP A 127 0.59 -1.71 16.34
C ASP A 127 -0.12 -1.42 17.67
N GLU A 128 -1.47 -1.42 17.65
CA GLU A 128 -2.36 -1.28 18.81
C GLU A 128 -2.29 0.08 19.53
N LYS A 129 -1.70 1.09 18.91
CA LYS A 129 -1.68 2.44 19.45
C LYS A 129 -2.93 3.22 19.07
N GLU A 130 -3.51 3.91 20.03
CA GLU A 130 -4.62 4.85 19.82
C GLU A 130 -4.08 6.26 19.66
N PHE A 131 -4.54 6.95 18.62
CA PHE A 131 -4.21 8.35 18.36
C PHE A 131 -5.46 9.21 18.31
N THR A 132 -5.39 10.39 18.94
CA THR A 132 -6.38 11.47 18.77
C THR A 132 -5.84 12.44 17.73
N LEU A 133 -6.61 12.64 16.66
CA LEU A 133 -6.18 13.31 15.46
C LEU A 133 -6.63 14.76 15.40
N THR A 134 -5.97 15.53 14.56
CA THR A 134 -6.27 16.90 14.21
C THR A 134 -6.50 17.03 12.70
N PRO A 135 -7.07 18.13 12.21
CA PRO A 135 -7.23 18.38 10.76
C PRO A 135 -5.92 18.44 9.96
N ASP A 136 -4.76 18.45 10.63
CA ASP A 136 -3.46 18.34 9.96
C ASP A 136 -3.13 16.90 9.54
N ASN A 137 -3.83 15.92 10.09
CA ASN A 137 -3.61 14.52 9.76
C ASN A 137 -4.46 14.07 8.58
N LEU A 138 -3.84 13.45 7.59
CA LEU A 138 -4.54 12.85 6.45
C LEU A 138 -4.93 11.41 6.79
N LEU A 139 -6.18 11.07 6.52
CA LEU A 139 -6.75 9.74 6.71
C LEU A 139 -7.16 9.11 5.37
N ILE A 140 -7.01 7.80 5.31
CA ILE A 140 -7.75 6.95 4.40
C ILE A 140 -8.96 6.45 5.19
N CYS A 141 -10.13 6.67 4.64
CA CYS A 141 -11.41 6.32 5.26
C CYS A 141 -12.20 5.39 4.33
N ASP A 142 -13.05 4.57 4.90
CA ASP A 142 -14.21 4.08 4.17
C ASP A 142 -15.31 5.16 4.13
N LYS A 143 -16.56 4.83 3.80
CA LYS A 143 -17.65 5.81 3.76
C LYS A 143 -18.07 6.32 5.16
N LYS A 144 -17.60 5.71 6.25
CA LYS A 144 -18.05 6.03 7.63
C LYS A 144 -16.91 6.39 8.57
N LYS A 145 -15.76 5.68 8.50
CA LYS A 145 -14.69 5.78 9.50
C LYS A 145 -13.30 5.81 8.88
N GLY A 146 -12.32 6.28 9.65
CA GLY A 146 -10.90 6.16 9.30
C GLY A 146 -10.44 4.70 9.37
N VAL A 147 -9.72 4.26 8.32
CA VAL A 147 -9.18 2.90 8.20
C VAL A 147 -7.65 2.87 8.10
N ALA A 148 -7.01 4.01 7.85
CA ALA A 148 -5.55 4.14 7.93
C ALA A 148 -5.10 5.59 8.12
N LEU A 149 -3.94 5.77 8.77
CA LEU A 149 -3.15 7.01 8.72
C LEU A 149 -2.40 7.05 7.39
N ALA A 150 -2.76 7.97 6.51
CA ALA A 150 -2.26 8.04 5.14
C ALA A 150 -0.72 8.09 5.07
N GLY A 151 -0.14 7.09 4.43
CA GLY A 151 1.31 6.96 4.25
C GLY A 151 2.11 6.62 5.51
N ILE A 152 1.46 6.28 6.61
CA ILE A 152 2.11 5.97 7.89
C ILE A 152 1.80 4.55 8.34
N MET A 153 0.54 4.25 8.66
CA MET A 153 0.18 2.97 9.25
C MET A 153 -1.30 2.65 8.99
N GLY A 154 -1.58 1.39 8.66
CA GLY A 154 -2.95 0.87 8.56
C GLY A 154 -3.68 0.88 9.89
N GLY A 155 -4.99 0.96 9.85
CA GLY A 155 -5.87 0.81 11.01
C GLY A 155 -6.12 -0.66 11.33
N ARG A 156 -6.23 -0.97 12.63
CA ARG A 156 -6.58 -2.31 13.12
C ARG A 156 -7.96 -2.78 12.64
N ASN A 157 -8.85 -1.83 12.38
CA ASN A 157 -10.24 -2.08 11.98
C ASN A 157 -10.42 -2.55 10.53
N SER A 158 -9.34 -2.67 9.75
CA SER A 158 -9.35 -3.16 8.36
C SER A 158 -8.21 -4.14 8.08
N GLU A 159 -7.65 -4.72 9.13
CA GLU A 159 -6.52 -5.65 9.08
C GLU A 159 -6.87 -6.95 8.34
N ILE A 160 -5.90 -7.47 7.57
CA ILE A 160 -5.97 -8.79 6.94
C ILE A 160 -5.90 -9.87 8.00
N LYS A 161 -6.87 -10.77 8.00
CA LYS A 161 -6.99 -11.90 8.93
C LYS A 161 -6.96 -13.24 8.20
N ALA A 162 -6.86 -14.33 8.95
CA ALA A 162 -6.80 -15.68 8.38
C ALA A 162 -8.06 -16.08 7.57
N ASP A 163 -9.19 -15.47 7.87
CA ASP A 163 -10.49 -15.69 7.21
C ASP A 163 -10.82 -14.66 6.14
N THR A 164 -9.93 -13.70 5.84
CA THR A 164 -10.10 -12.71 4.76
C THR A 164 -10.32 -13.40 3.42
N LYS A 165 -11.37 -13.00 2.71
CA LYS A 165 -11.75 -13.55 1.39
C LYS A 165 -11.64 -12.54 0.26
N GLU A 166 -11.65 -11.27 0.59
CA GLU A 166 -11.66 -10.17 -0.35
C GLU A 166 -10.70 -9.10 0.13
N VAL A 167 -9.86 -8.61 -0.78
CA VAL A 167 -8.83 -7.62 -0.46
C VAL A 167 -8.95 -6.44 -1.39
N PHE A 168 -8.79 -5.26 -0.84
CA PHE A 168 -8.55 -4.05 -1.59
C PHE A 168 -7.10 -3.62 -1.40
N PHE A 169 -6.30 -3.71 -2.48
CA PHE A 169 -4.95 -3.17 -2.49
C PHE A 169 -4.94 -1.68 -2.76
N GLU A 170 -4.02 -1.00 -2.09
CA GLU A 170 -3.73 0.41 -2.24
C GLU A 170 -2.27 0.61 -2.64
N ALA A 171 -2.05 1.49 -3.63
CA ALA A 171 -0.77 2.10 -3.92
C ALA A 171 -1.01 3.60 -4.18
N ALA A 172 -0.51 4.45 -3.30
CA ALA A 172 -0.79 5.88 -3.38
C ALA A 172 0.49 6.73 -3.30
N LYS A 173 0.36 7.97 -3.72
CA LYS A 173 1.33 9.02 -3.46
C LYS A 173 0.75 9.99 -2.44
N PHE A 174 1.46 10.16 -1.31
CA PHE A 174 1.12 11.18 -0.32
C PHE A 174 2.17 12.29 -0.29
N ALA A 175 1.72 13.52 0.01
CA ALA A 175 2.59 14.67 0.08
C ALA A 175 3.63 14.53 1.21
N ARG A 176 4.91 14.70 0.86
CA ARG A 176 6.06 14.54 1.74
C ARG A 176 5.90 15.26 3.08
N ASP A 177 5.51 16.54 3.01
CA ASP A 177 5.47 17.38 4.21
C ASP A 177 4.29 16.99 5.13
N SER A 178 3.16 16.54 4.58
CA SER A 178 2.04 16.01 5.35
C SER A 178 2.43 14.76 6.12
N VAL A 179 3.01 13.76 5.44
CA VAL A 179 3.46 12.52 6.09
C VAL A 179 4.52 12.81 7.15
N ARG A 180 5.50 13.66 6.84
CA ARG A 180 6.57 14.02 7.79
C ARG A 180 6.03 14.72 9.04
N LYS A 181 5.12 15.69 8.88
CA LYS A 181 4.48 16.39 10.00
C LYS A 181 3.71 15.42 10.88
N THR A 182 2.83 14.62 10.29
CA THR A 182 2.00 13.65 11.02
C THR A 182 2.85 12.60 11.73
N SER A 183 3.83 12.00 11.03
CA SER A 183 4.74 11.00 11.61
C SER A 183 5.49 11.52 12.84
N ARG A 184 5.95 12.77 12.79
CA ARG A 184 6.65 13.42 13.93
C ARG A 184 5.70 13.79 15.05
N ALA A 185 4.56 14.39 14.75
CA ALA A 185 3.59 14.83 15.76
C ALA A 185 3.02 13.64 16.56
N LEU A 186 2.80 12.49 15.90
CA LEU A 186 2.29 11.28 16.54
C LEU A 186 3.40 10.36 17.08
N GLY A 187 4.67 10.67 16.83
CA GLY A 187 5.80 9.79 17.18
C GLY A 187 5.75 8.43 16.47
N GLN A 188 5.00 8.36 15.34
CA GLN A 188 4.75 7.11 14.61
C GLN A 188 5.57 7.08 13.32
N ARG A 189 6.62 6.25 13.30
CA ARG A 189 7.50 6.06 12.15
C ARG A 189 7.38 4.63 11.63
N SER A 190 7.32 4.49 10.30
CA SER A 190 7.27 3.22 9.59
C SER A 190 8.16 3.25 8.35
N ASP A 191 8.36 2.08 7.73
CA ASP A 191 9.03 1.95 6.44
C ASP A 191 8.31 2.72 5.32
N SER A 192 6.98 2.82 5.40
CA SER A 192 6.16 3.63 4.50
C SER A 192 6.43 5.12 4.70
N SER A 193 6.32 5.63 5.94
CA SER A 193 6.54 7.05 6.22
C SER A 193 7.97 7.48 5.87
N ALA A 194 8.97 6.61 6.09
CA ALA A 194 10.37 6.89 5.74
C ALA A 194 10.57 7.09 4.23
N ARG A 195 9.75 6.43 3.38
CA ARG A 195 9.78 6.60 1.93
C ARG A 195 8.97 7.82 1.49
N PHE A 196 7.75 7.97 1.97
CA PHE A 196 6.91 9.12 1.62
C PHE A 196 7.53 10.46 2.03
N GLU A 197 8.19 10.55 3.18
CA GLU A 197 8.90 11.76 3.60
C GLU A 197 10.09 12.14 2.68
N LYS A 198 10.49 11.25 1.77
CA LYS A 198 11.50 11.47 0.73
C LYS A 198 10.87 11.75 -0.64
N SER A 199 9.55 11.75 -0.76
CA SER A 199 8.80 11.98 -1.99
C SER A 199 8.84 10.84 -3.01
N VAL A 200 8.08 9.77 -2.74
CA VAL A 200 7.85 8.66 -3.70
C VAL A 200 7.21 9.19 -4.99
N ASP A 201 7.59 8.62 -6.12
CA ASP A 201 7.07 8.99 -7.44
C ASP A 201 5.63 8.50 -7.64
N ALA A 202 4.76 9.38 -8.15
CA ALA A 202 3.36 9.05 -8.44
C ALA A 202 3.20 7.99 -9.54
N TRP A 203 4.14 7.92 -10.50
CA TRP A 203 4.09 6.94 -11.58
C TRP A 203 4.32 5.52 -11.12
N THR A 204 5.06 5.32 -10.02
CA THR A 204 5.29 3.99 -9.47
C THR A 204 4.05 3.35 -8.89
N CYS A 205 3.00 4.11 -8.54
CA CYS A 205 1.77 3.57 -7.96
C CYS A 205 1.11 2.51 -8.85
N ALA A 206 0.93 2.81 -10.15
CA ALA A 206 0.33 1.86 -11.09
C ALA A 206 1.24 0.64 -11.32
N PHE A 207 2.54 0.86 -11.50
CA PHE A 207 3.52 -0.21 -11.70
C PHE A 207 3.60 -1.16 -10.50
N ALA A 208 3.58 -0.61 -9.29
CA ALA A 208 3.58 -1.40 -8.06
C ALA A 208 2.27 -2.18 -7.87
N MET A 209 1.12 -1.57 -8.22
CA MET A 209 -0.16 -2.26 -8.21
C MET A 209 -0.14 -3.46 -9.16
N ASP A 210 0.30 -3.28 -10.41
CA ASP A 210 0.39 -4.37 -11.38
C ASP A 210 1.35 -5.47 -10.90
N ARG A 211 2.47 -5.08 -10.26
CA ARG A 211 3.39 -6.05 -9.66
C ARG A 211 2.76 -6.84 -8.52
N ALA A 212 1.99 -6.20 -7.66
CA ALA A 212 1.30 -6.89 -6.57
C ALA A 212 0.24 -7.86 -7.09
N LEU A 213 -0.52 -7.48 -8.12
CA LEU A 213 -1.52 -8.33 -8.76
C LEU A 213 -0.88 -9.51 -9.49
N HIS A 214 0.24 -9.29 -10.18
CA HIS A 214 1.05 -10.37 -10.77
C HIS A 214 1.49 -11.38 -9.69
N LEU A 215 2.05 -10.91 -8.59
CA LEU A 215 2.47 -11.79 -7.48
C LEU A 215 1.29 -12.51 -6.84
N THR A 216 0.14 -11.87 -6.70
CA THR A 216 -1.09 -12.49 -6.18
C THR A 216 -1.51 -13.67 -7.04
N GLN A 217 -1.48 -13.50 -8.36
CA GLN A 217 -1.78 -14.57 -9.32
C GLN A 217 -0.69 -15.66 -9.33
N GLU A 218 0.59 -15.27 -9.36
CA GLU A 218 1.73 -16.19 -9.36
C GLU A 218 1.72 -17.11 -8.13
N LEU A 219 1.36 -16.55 -6.97
CA LEU A 219 1.28 -17.31 -5.70
C LEU A 219 -0.05 -18.06 -5.54
N GLY A 220 -1.04 -17.80 -6.39
CA GLY A 220 -2.36 -18.42 -6.31
C GLY A 220 -3.13 -18.05 -5.03
N CYS A 221 -2.83 -16.90 -4.42
CA CYS A 221 -3.44 -16.47 -3.16
C CYS A 221 -4.67 -15.58 -3.34
N GLY A 222 -5.08 -15.28 -4.57
CA GLY A 222 -6.29 -14.52 -4.89
C GLY A 222 -6.46 -14.34 -6.40
N THR A 223 -7.62 -13.83 -6.79
CA THR A 223 -8.01 -13.58 -8.17
C THR A 223 -8.01 -12.07 -8.45
N PRO A 224 -7.04 -11.52 -9.21
CA PRO A 224 -7.06 -10.12 -9.63
C PRO A 224 -8.31 -9.80 -10.46
N THR A 225 -8.96 -8.67 -10.23
CA THR A 225 -10.17 -8.28 -10.93
C THR A 225 -10.00 -6.99 -11.74
N ASP A 226 -10.97 -6.70 -12.63
CA ASP A 226 -11.05 -5.47 -13.41
C ASP A 226 -11.57 -4.26 -12.60
N CYS A 227 -11.96 -4.47 -11.34
CA CYS A 227 -12.34 -3.37 -10.44
C CYS A 227 -11.10 -2.61 -9.97
N ARG A 228 -10.72 -1.62 -10.76
CA ARG A 228 -9.58 -0.73 -10.51
C ARG A 228 -10.03 0.71 -10.46
N ALA A 229 -9.53 1.46 -9.49
CA ALA A 229 -9.62 2.90 -9.41
C ALA A 229 -8.21 3.51 -9.56
N ASP A 230 -8.06 4.53 -10.37
CA ASP A 230 -6.83 5.31 -10.53
C ASP A 230 -7.22 6.79 -10.55
N VAL A 231 -7.06 7.46 -9.43
CA VAL A 231 -7.38 8.87 -9.24
C VAL A 231 -6.10 9.66 -9.23
N ASN A 232 -6.05 10.66 -10.13
CA ASN A 232 -4.84 11.42 -10.44
C ASN A 232 -5.14 12.93 -10.54
#